data_7da0333b75e579dae79a5ce2ec4a7263
#
_entry.id   7da0333b75e579dae79a5ce2ec4a7263
#
_cell.length_a   1.000
_cell.length_b   1.000
_cell.length_c   1.000
_cell.angle_alpha   90.00
_cell.angle_beta   90.00
_cell.angle_gamma   90.00
#
_symmetry.space_group_name_H-M   'P 1'
#
loop_
_entity.id
_entity.type
_entity.pdbx_description
1 polymer ?
#
loop_
_entity_poly.entity_id
_entity_poly.type
_entity_poly.pdbx_seq_one_letter_code
_entity_poly.pdbx_strand_id
1 'polypeptide(L)'
;EYPQVNSQGYARFQIKAPEARSVIVSLGLGGNGGTVLKKGEGGVWTGTTDGPMDEGFHYYHMTIDGATVNDPGTNNYYGSTRWESGIEIPAHDRDFYALKNVPHGNVTEILFHSPSTNAERRAFVYTPAEYDKNPKKKYPVLYLQHGWGENEYAWSNQGHAGLIMDNLLAEGKAKPFIIVMTYGMTNDAGFGTLGSFNYKNFETVLVDELIPYVDSHFRTIAKKESRAMAGLSMGGMETKNITLARPETFDWYGLFSGGTYAPADFEGKAKPRFIFTSCGSKENPDGVKKSVEDLKAAGFNAFSYVSEGTAHEFLTWRRSLKEMAQLLFK
;
A
#
# COMPACT_ATOMS: atom_id res chain seq x y z
N GLU A 1 -21.75 16.60 -5.80
CA GLU A 1 -20.99 15.39 -6.15
C GLU A 1 -21.32 14.27 -5.17
N TYR A 2 -21.32 13.04 -5.61
CA TYR A 2 -21.51 11.82 -4.79
C TYR A 2 -20.34 10.88 -5.05
N PRO A 3 -19.99 9.99 -4.09
CA PRO A 3 -20.57 9.90 -2.73
C PRO A 3 -20.25 11.15 -1.88
N GLN A 4 -21.12 11.44 -0.92
CA GLN A 4 -20.94 12.53 0.07
C GLN A 4 -20.67 11.94 1.44
N VAL A 5 -19.66 12.44 2.14
CA VAL A 5 -19.32 12.03 3.49
C VAL A 5 -19.50 13.21 4.42
N ASN A 6 -20.27 13.03 5.48
CA ASN A 6 -20.46 14.07 6.49
C ASN A 6 -19.34 14.03 7.56
N SER A 7 -19.34 15.03 8.45
CA SER A 7 -18.33 15.14 9.52
C SER A 7 -18.33 13.99 10.54
N GLN A 8 -19.38 13.17 10.54
CA GLN A 8 -19.52 12.02 11.43
C GLN A 8 -19.15 10.69 10.74
N GLY A 9 -18.72 10.73 9.46
CA GLY A 9 -18.33 9.54 8.70
C GLY A 9 -19.48 8.80 8.02
N TYR A 10 -20.71 9.33 8.02
CA TYR A 10 -21.81 8.74 7.24
C TYR A 10 -21.59 9.04 5.76
N ALA A 11 -21.70 8.02 4.92
CA ALA A 11 -21.60 8.14 3.47
C ALA A 11 -22.97 8.08 2.83
N ARG A 12 -23.26 9.03 1.94
CA ARG A 12 -24.47 9.08 1.13
C ARG A 12 -24.13 8.85 -0.34
N PHE A 13 -24.84 7.91 -0.93
CA PHE A 13 -24.67 7.49 -2.33
C PHE A 13 -25.86 7.92 -3.17
N GLN A 14 -25.61 8.13 -4.47
CA GLN A 14 -26.64 8.44 -5.45
C GLN A 14 -26.26 7.89 -6.82
N ILE A 15 -27.22 7.29 -7.50
CA ILE A 15 -27.08 6.89 -8.90
C ILE A 15 -28.40 7.05 -9.64
N LYS A 16 -28.35 7.43 -10.94
CA LYS A 16 -29.51 7.45 -11.80
C LYS A 16 -29.62 6.13 -12.54
N ALA A 17 -30.65 5.35 -12.24
CA ALA A 17 -30.93 4.06 -12.86
C ALA A 17 -32.44 3.85 -12.95
N PRO A 18 -33.11 4.52 -13.92
CA PRO A 18 -34.60 4.57 -13.97
C PRO A 18 -35.23 3.19 -14.16
N GLU A 19 -34.61 2.28 -14.91
CA GLU A 19 -35.14 0.96 -15.19
C GLU A 19 -34.76 -0.10 -14.12
N ALA A 20 -33.86 0.24 -13.19
CA ALA A 20 -33.43 -0.69 -12.15
C ALA A 20 -34.57 -0.99 -11.16
N ARG A 21 -34.55 -2.22 -10.65
CA ARG A 21 -35.48 -2.73 -9.62
C ARG A 21 -34.83 -2.76 -8.25
N SER A 22 -33.49 -2.86 -8.20
CA SER A 22 -32.71 -2.85 -6.95
C SER A 22 -31.35 -2.20 -7.16
N VAL A 23 -30.90 -1.45 -6.16
CA VAL A 23 -29.54 -0.88 -6.10
C VAL A 23 -29.00 -1.03 -4.69
N ILE A 24 -27.84 -1.65 -4.55
CA ILE A 24 -27.15 -1.86 -3.29
C ILE A 24 -25.70 -1.39 -3.46
N VAL A 25 -25.19 -0.64 -2.47
CA VAL A 25 -23.75 -0.30 -2.38
C VAL A 25 -23.11 -1.26 -1.39
N SER A 26 -22.08 -1.99 -1.80
CA SER A 26 -21.34 -2.92 -0.96
C SER A 26 -19.87 -2.50 -0.90
N LEU A 27 -19.25 -2.63 0.28
CA LEU A 27 -17.80 -2.45 0.39
C LEU A 27 -17.08 -3.55 -0.41
N GLY A 28 -15.88 -3.23 -0.90
CA GLY A 28 -14.98 -4.20 -1.54
C GLY A 28 -14.42 -5.20 -0.55
N LEU A 29 -13.15 -5.56 -0.69
CA LEU A 29 -12.48 -6.52 0.19
C LEU A 29 -12.69 -6.20 1.68
N GLY A 30 -13.21 -7.16 2.44
CA GLY A 30 -13.41 -7.07 3.88
C GLY A 30 -14.67 -6.34 4.33
N GLY A 31 -15.48 -5.83 3.41
CA GLY A 31 -16.74 -5.18 3.76
C GLY A 31 -17.86 -6.17 4.07
N ASN A 32 -18.59 -5.94 5.15
CA ASN A 32 -19.78 -6.69 5.54
C ASN A 32 -21.03 -5.82 5.40
N GLY A 33 -22.07 -6.41 4.81
CA GLY A 33 -23.33 -5.72 4.58
C GLY A 33 -23.28 -4.72 3.43
N GLY A 34 -24.39 -4.09 3.16
CA GLY A 34 -24.51 -3.13 2.08
C GLY A 34 -25.58 -2.09 2.37
N THR A 35 -25.40 -0.92 1.79
CA THR A 35 -26.40 0.16 1.87
C THR A 35 -27.41 -0.03 0.74
N VAL A 36 -28.65 -0.34 1.08
CA VAL A 36 -29.75 -0.44 0.10
C VAL A 36 -30.24 0.95 -0.25
N LEU A 37 -30.19 1.30 -1.54
CA LEU A 37 -30.68 2.58 -2.02
C LEU A 37 -32.19 2.52 -2.30
N LYS A 38 -32.86 3.64 -2.14
CA LYS A 38 -34.29 3.82 -2.42
C LYS A 38 -34.48 4.64 -3.69
N LYS A 39 -35.37 4.16 -4.56
CA LYS A 39 -35.73 4.83 -5.80
C LYS A 39 -36.60 6.05 -5.51
N GLY A 40 -36.17 7.20 -6.01
CA GLY A 40 -36.90 8.45 -5.96
C GLY A 40 -37.42 8.88 -7.34
N GLU A 41 -37.81 10.14 -7.43
CA GLU A 41 -38.30 10.74 -8.68
C GLU A 41 -37.25 10.68 -9.78
N GLY A 42 -37.70 10.54 -11.04
CA GLY A 42 -36.81 10.50 -12.20
C GLY A 42 -35.87 9.31 -12.26
N GLY A 43 -36.10 8.27 -11.45
CA GLY A 43 -35.27 7.07 -11.41
C GLY A 43 -33.91 7.29 -10.70
N VAL A 44 -33.84 8.27 -9.82
CA VAL A 44 -32.65 8.52 -8.99
C VAL A 44 -32.72 7.68 -7.72
N TRP A 45 -31.70 6.89 -7.49
CA TRP A 45 -31.56 6.05 -6.28
C TRP A 45 -30.64 6.74 -5.29
N THR A 46 -31.05 6.79 -4.03
CA THR A 46 -30.25 7.39 -2.94
C THR A 46 -30.27 6.52 -1.69
N GLY A 47 -29.21 6.57 -0.92
CA GLY A 47 -29.11 5.90 0.38
C GLY A 47 -27.92 6.43 1.19
N THR A 48 -28.06 6.36 2.49
CA THR A 48 -27.00 6.71 3.45
C THR A 48 -26.67 5.47 4.27
N THR A 49 -25.42 5.28 4.64
CA THR A 49 -24.99 4.17 5.51
C THR A 49 -25.75 4.20 6.84
N ASP A 50 -26.05 3.06 7.41
CA ASP A 50 -26.78 2.95 8.70
C ASP A 50 -25.95 3.47 9.89
N GLY A 51 -24.61 3.43 9.75
CA GLY A 51 -23.66 3.97 10.72
C GLY A 51 -22.49 4.67 10.03
N PRO A 52 -21.62 5.32 10.80
CA PRO A 52 -20.39 5.90 10.27
C PRO A 52 -19.50 4.78 9.72
N MET A 53 -18.86 5.05 8.58
CA MET A 53 -17.80 4.21 8.05
C MET A 53 -16.49 4.45 8.82
N ASP A 54 -15.65 3.45 8.89
CA ASP A 54 -14.27 3.61 9.42
C ASP A 54 -13.51 4.65 8.60
N GLU A 55 -12.63 5.41 9.25
CA GLU A 55 -11.78 6.42 8.62
C GLU A 55 -10.84 5.80 7.57
N GLY A 56 -10.48 6.56 6.55
CA GLY A 56 -9.53 6.18 5.53
C GLY A 56 -10.18 5.77 4.21
N PHE A 57 -9.39 5.12 3.36
CA PHE A 57 -9.79 4.68 2.03
C PHE A 57 -10.47 3.32 2.07
N HIS A 58 -11.61 3.19 1.37
CA HIS A 58 -12.32 1.92 1.21
C HIS A 58 -12.68 1.69 -0.26
N TYR A 59 -12.49 0.45 -0.73
CA TYR A 59 -13.07 0.01 -1.98
C TYR A 59 -14.57 -0.22 -1.83
N TYR A 60 -15.34 0.08 -2.86
CA TYR A 60 -16.75 -0.26 -2.93
C TYR A 60 -17.22 -0.47 -4.36
N HIS A 61 -18.38 -1.06 -4.52
CA HIS A 61 -19.08 -1.20 -5.79
C HIS A 61 -20.60 -1.10 -5.58
N MET A 62 -21.32 -0.94 -6.67
CA MET A 62 -22.79 -1.00 -6.68
C MET A 62 -23.23 -2.31 -7.30
N THR A 63 -24.30 -2.90 -6.76
CA THR A 63 -25.00 -4.02 -7.38
C THR A 63 -26.35 -3.53 -7.86
N ILE A 64 -26.53 -3.49 -9.18
CA ILE A 64 -27.77 -3.05 -9.84
C ILE A 64 -28.42 -4.28 -10.48
N ASP A 65 -29.60 -4.69 -9.99
CA ASP A 65 -30.34 -5.88 -10.45
C ASP A 65 -29.46 -7.15 -10.52
N GLY A 66 -28.53 -7.31 -9.58
CA GLY A 66 -27.59 -8.42 -9.50
C GLY A 66 -26.28 -8.23 -10.28
N ALA A 67 -26.14 -7.20 -11.11
CA ALA A 67 -24.89 -6.88 -11.80
C ALA A 67 -23.97 -5.99 -10.94
N THR A 68 -22.72 -6.39 -10.80
CA THR A 68 -21.72 -5.55 -10.12
C THR A 68 -21.18 -4.48 -11.08
N VAL A 69 -21.33 -3.22 -10.69
CA VAL A 69 -20.91 -2.05 -11.47
C VAL A 69 -20.13 -1.06 -10.60
N ASN A 70 -19.30 -0.25 -11.26
CA ASN A 70 -18.64 0.85 -10.56
C ASN A 70 -19.56 2.07 -10.47
N ASP A 71 -19.38 2.86 -9.42
CA ASP A 71 -20.06 4.14 -9.27
C ASP A 71 -19.45 5.17 -10.25
N PRO A 72 -20.25 5.74 -11.16
CA PRO A 72 -19.76 6.77 -12.08
C PRO A 72 -19.42 8.10 -11.38
N GLY A 73 -19.81 8.28 -10.13
CA GLY A 73 -19.57 9.49 -9.34
C GLY A 73 -18.18 9.56 -8.68
N THR A 74 -17.36 8.51 -8.80
CA THR A 74 -16.04 8.46 -8.15
C THR A 74 -14.95 7.93 -9.07
N ASN A 75 -13.69 8.13 -8.65
CA ASN A 75 -12.56 7.50 -9.32
C ASN A 75 -12.54 5.99 -9.11
N ASN A 76 -11.94 5.29 -10.06
CA ASN A 76 -11.70 3.85 -9.97
C ASN A 76 -10.26 3.58 -9.52
N TYR A 77 -10.12 2.55 -8.71
CA TYR A 77 -8.87 2.07 -8.15
C TYR A 77 -8.73 0.58 -8.39
N TYR A 78 -7.54 0.10 -8.74
CA TYR A 78 -7.35 -1.32 -8.90
C TYR A 78 -7.20 -1.99 -7.54
N GLY A 79 -8.13 -2.87 -7.22
CA GLY A 79 -8.17 -3.66 -6.00
C GLY A 79 -9.15 -4.83 -6.17
N SER A 80 -9.11 -5.83 -5.31
CA SER A 80 -9.97 -7.02 -5.42
C SER A 80 -9.87 -7.71 -6.79
N THR A 81 -8.70 -7.65 -7.45
CA THR A 81 -8.44 -8.18 -8.81
C THR A 81 -9.21 -7.51 -9.95
N ARG A 82 -9.73 -6.30 -9.71
CA ARG A 82 -10.49 -5.51 -10.69
C ARG A 82 -10.38 -4.01 -10.41
N TRP A 83 -10.80 -3.19 -11.35
CA TRP A 83 -11.05 -1.78 -11.10
C TRP A 83 -12.34 -1.64 -10.29
N GLU A 84 -12.27 -1.00 -9.14
CA GLU A 84 -13.39 -0.73 -8.25
C GLU A 84 -13.49 0.76 -7.91
N SER A 85 -14.68 1.17 -7.50
CA SER A 85 -14.89 2.50 -6.93
C SER A 85 -14.16 2.63 -5.60
N GLY A 86 -13.77 3.85 -5.25
CA GLY A 86 -13.14 4.15 -3.96
C GLY A 86 -13.81 5.32 -3.26
N ILE A 87 -13.84 5.24 -1.94
CA ILE A 87 -14.33 6.32 -1.09
C ILE A 87 -13.29 6.63 -0.01
N GLU A 88 -13.05 7.91 0.22
CA GLU A 88 -12.19 8.38 1.31
C GLU A 88 -13.06 8.92 2.44
N ILE A 89 -12.99 8.29 3.60
CA ILE A 89 -13.59 8.79 4.83
C ILE A 89 -12.51 9.62 5.54
N PRO A 90 -12.72 10.93 5.74
CA PRO A 90 -11.68 11.80 6.28
C PRO A 90 -11.20 11.31 7.65
N ALA A 91 -9.92 10.95 7.76
CA ALA A 91 -9.32 10.59 9.03
C ALA A 91 -9.02 11.83 9.88
N HIS A 92 -9.10 11.69 11.21
CA HIS A 92 -8.81 12.78 12.13
C HIS A 92 -7.37 13.30 12.02
N ASP A 93 -6.44 12.43 11.62
CA ASP A 93 -5.01 12.71 11.42
C ASP A 93 -4.59 12.84 9.94
N ARG A 94 -5.56 13.01 9.02
CA ARG A 94 -5.35 13.05 7.56
C ARG A 94 -4.28 14.03 7.08
N ASP A 95 -3.85 14.95 7.93
CA ASP A 95 -2.89 15.99 7.59
C ASP A 95 -1.54 15.43 7.07
N PHE A 96 -1.11 14.27 7.54
CA PHE A 96 0.16 13.68 7.13
C PHE A 96 0.19 13.16 5.69
N TYR A 97 -0.96 12.88 5.08
CA TYR A 97 -1.07 12.46 3.67
C TYR A 97 -1.87 13.46 2.80
N ALA A 98 -2.24 14.60 3.35
CA ALA A 98 -2.95 15.64 2.61
C ALA A 98 -2.05 16.32 1.58
N LEU A 99 -2.66 16.77 0.47
CA LEU A 99 -2.00 17.66 -0.47
C LEU A 99 -1.79 19.03 0.20
N LYS A 100 -0.53 19.40 0.42
CA LYS A 100 -0.13 20.66 1.06
C LYS A 100 0.66 21.53 0.10
N ASN A 101 0.80 22.79 0.42
CA ASN A 101 1.68 23.71 -0.29
C ASN A 101 3.14 23.52 0.18
N VAL A 102 3.75 22.42 -0.22
CA VAL A 102 5.14 22.05 0.04
C VAL A 102 5.81 21.62 -1.27
N PRO A 103 7.14 21.55 -1.35
CA PRO A 103 7.79 20.97 -2.52
C PRO A 103 7.36 19.53 -2.75
N HIS A 104 6.90 19.23 -3.97
CA HIS A 104 6.45 17.88 -4.34
C HIS A 104 7.50 17.13 -5.16
N GLY A 105 7.65 15.83 -4.88
CA GLY A 105 8.41 14.91 -5.70
C GLY A 105 7.66 14.54 -6.98
N ASN A 106 8.31 13.74 -7.81
CA ASN A 106 7.74 13.22 -9.05
C ASN A 106 7.46 11.72 -8.92
N VAL A 107 6.37 11.26 -9.51
CA VAL A 107 6.08 9.83 -9.70
C VAL A 107 6.19 9.53 -11.18
N THR A 108 7.23 8.79 -11.56
CA THR A 108 7.52 8.43 -12.94
C THR A 108 7.09 7.00 -13.21
N GLU A 109 6.29 6.79 -14.24
CA GLU A 109 6.02 5.46 -14.78
C GLU A 109 7.25 4.95 -15.53
N ILE A 110 7.68 3.72 -15.24
CA ILE A 110 8.73 3.03 -15.98
C ILE A 110 8.19 1.72 -16.56
N LEU A 111 8.67 1.38 -17.73
CA LEU A 111 8.45 0.09 -18.38
C LEU A 111 9.78 -0.62 -18.51
N PHE A 112 9.82 -1.90 -18.18
CA PHE A 112 11.01 -2.72 -18.33
C PHE A 112 10.65 -4.12 -18.82
N HIS A 113 11.51 -4.69 -19.64
CA HIS A 113 11.38 -6.09 -20.04
C HIS A 113 11.81 -7.00 -18.90
N SER A 114 10.99 -8.00 -18.57
CA SER A 114 11.31 -9.04 -17.59
C SER A 114 11.58 -10.35 -18.33
N PRO A 115 12.86 -10.75 -18.47
CA PRO A 115 13.21 -12.00 -19.14
C PRO A 115 12.60 -13.23 -18.46
N SER A 116 12.54 -13.25 -17.12
CA SER A 116 12.02 -14.40 -16.37
C SER A 116 10.52 -14.63 -16.57
N THR A 117 9.75 -13.58 -16.84
CA THR A 117 8.31 -13.66 -17.13
C THR A 117 8.01 -13.56 -18.63
N ASN A 118 9.03 -13.26 -19.46
CA ASN A 118 8.90 -12.98 -20.88
C ASN A 118 7.79 -11.96 -21.19
N ALA A 119 7.75 -10.87 -20.41
CA ALA A 119 6.73 -9.84 -20.50
C ALA A 119 7.28 -8.46 -20.20
N GLU A 120 6.65 -7.43 -20.78
CA GLU A 120 6.87 -6.05 -20.38
C GLU A 120 6.14 -5.81 -19.04
N ARG A 121 6.86 -5.24 -18.09
CA ARG A 121 6.37 -4.95 -16.75
C ARG A 121 6.47 -3.46 -16.46
N ARG A 122 5.61 -2.99 -15.58
CA ARG A 122 5.54 -1.59 -15.17
C ARG A 122 5.84 -1.43 -13.69
N ALA A 123 6.47 -0.30 -13.35
CA ALA A 123 6.59 0.17 -11.98
C ALA A 123 6.44 1.70 -11.94
N PHE A 124 6.16 2.23 -10.76
CA PHE A 124 6.19 3.65 -10.49
C PHE A 124 7.36 3.98 -9.57
N VAL A 125 8.08 5.05 -9.89
CA VAL A 125 9.24 5.50 -9.14
C VAL A 125 8.96 6.92 -8.62
N TYR A 126 8.84 7.06 -7.31
CA TYR A 126 8.82 8.35 -6.65
C TYR A 126 10.26 8.84 -6.45
N THR A 127 10.54 10.05 -6.88
CA THR A 127 11.78 10.77 -6.61
C THR A 127 11.47 12.04 -5.79
N PRO A 128 12.25 12.35 -4.73
CA PRO A 128 11.97 13.51 -3.87
C PRO A 128 12.12 14.84 -4.63
N ALA A 129 11.44 15.89 -4.17
CA ALA A 129 11.41 17.21 -4.84
C ALA A 129 12.80 17.82 -5.12
N GLU A 130 13.80 17.47 -4.34
CA GLU A 130 15.17 17.92 -4.55
C GLU A 130 15.94 17.15 -5.62
N TYR A 131 15.39 16.03 -6.11
CA TYR A 131 16.09 15.11 -7.01
C TYR A 131 16.59 15.83 -8.26
N ASP A 132 15.75 16.55 -8.98
CA ASP A 132 16.13 17.24 -10.23
C ASP A 132 17.06 18.43 -9.98
N LYS A 133 17.03 19.01 -8.78
CA LYS A 133 17.87 20.15 -8.39
C LYS A 133 19.30 19.73 -8.02
N ASN A 134 19.53 18.46 -7.73
CA ASN A 134 20.80 17.92 -7.27
C ASN A 134 21.30 16.78 -8.18
N PRO A 135 21.75 17.07 -9.41
CA PRO A 135 22.04 16.05 -10.43
C PRO A 135 23.20 15.08 -10.08
N LYS A 136 24.01 15.42 -9.08
CA LYS A 136 25.14 14.58 -8.61
C LYS A 136 24.79 13.75 -7.36
N LYS A 137 23.67 14.07 -6.68
CA LYS A 137 23.29 13.38 -5.45
C LYS A 137 22.67 12.02 -5.78
N LYS A 138 23.07 11.01 -5.04
CA LYS A 138 22.50 9.66 -5.07
C LYS A 138 21.66 9.43 -3.82
N TYR A 139 20.66 8.55 -3.94
CA TYR A 139 19.64 8.35 -2.93
C TYR A 139 19.52 6.87 -2.54
N PRO A 140 19.21 6.58 -1.27
CA PRO A 140 18.73 5.26 -0.86
C PRO A 140 17.41 4.94 -1.55
N VAL A 141 17.02 3.67 -1.57
CA VAL A 141 15.82 3.21 -2.26
C VAL A 141 14.98 2.33 -1.34
N LEU A 142 13.69 2.62 -1.27
CA LEU A 142 12.66 1.75 -0.70
C LEU A 142 11.89 1.07 -1.83
N TYR A 143 11.95 -0.27 -1.89
CA TYR A 143 11.08 -1.09 -2.73
C TYR A 143 9.81 -1.41 -1.93
N LEU A 144 8.66 -0.90 -2.38
CA LEU A 144 7.41 -0.88 -1.62
C LEU A 144 6.32 -1.67 -2.36
N GLN A 145 5.87 -2.77 -1.76
CA GLN A 145 4.99 -3.75 -2.38
C GLN A 145 3.53 -3.57 -1.96
N HIS A 146 2.63 -3.75 -2.93
CA HIS A 146 1.18 -3.75 -2.74
C HIS A 146 0.68 -5.09 -2.16
N GLY A 147 -0.62 -5.17 -1.86
CA GLY A 147 -1.28 -6.37 -1.34
C GLY A 147 -1.97 -7.23 -2.40
N TRP A 148 -2.59 -8.30 -1.92
CA TRP A 148 -3.36 -9.20 -2.78
C TRP A 148 -4.50 -8.47 -3.51
N GLY A 149 -4.63 -8.77 -4.81
CA GLY A 149 -5.68 -8.19 -5.63
C GLY A 149 -5.47 -6.75 -6.06
N GLU A 150 -4.34 -6.15 -5.68
CA GLU A 150 -3.91 -4.80 -6.06
C GLU A 150 -2.83 -4.86 -7.15
N ASN A 151 -2.24 -3.74 -7.50
CA ASN A 151 -1.16 -3.63 -8.47
C ASN A 151 -0.23 -2.45 -8.15
N GLU A 152 0.66 -2.13 -9.07
CA GLU A 152 1.66 -1.07 -8.95
C GLU A 152 1.10 0.34 -8.74
N TYR A 153 -0.18 0.57 -8.98
CA TYR A 153 -0.84 1.86 -8.70
C TYR A 153 -1.19 2.06 -7.22
N ALA A 154 -1.31 0.97 -6.43
CA ALA A 154 -1.91 1.01 -5.11
C ALA A 154 -1.22 2.00 -4.17
N TRP A 155 0.10 1.97 -4.08
CA TRP A 155 0.84 2.86 -3.18
C TRP A 155 0.85 4.31 -3.62
N SER A 156 0.87 4.61 -4.93
CA SER A 156 0.78 5.99 -5.41
C SER A 156 -0.62 6.56 -5.24
N ASN A 157 -1.66 5.77 -5.50
CA ASN A 157 -3.06 6.20 -5.48
C ASN A 157 -3.67 6.03 -4.08
N GLN A 158 -4.09 4.81 -3.71
CA GLN A 158 -4.74 4.54 -2.42
C GLN A 158 -3.81 4.82 -1.23
N GLY A 159 -2.52 4.51 -1.39
CA GLY A 159 -1.50 4.65 -0.36
C GLY A 159 -0.98 6.08 -0.12
N HIS A 160 -1.14 6.99 -1.09
CA HIS A 160 -0.62 8.36 -1.03
C HIS A 160 0.88 8.45 -0.67
N ALA A 161 1.69 7.45 -1.08
CA ALA A 161 3.09 7.35 -0.67
C ALA A 161 3.91 8.61 -1.01
N GLY A 162 3.68 9.21 -2.19
CA GLY A 162 4.36 10.45 -2.59
C GLY A 162 4.02 11.63 -1.67
N LEU A 163 2.74 11.83 -1.34
CA LEU A 163 2.30 12.92 -0.46
C LEU A 163 2.83 12.74 0.97
N ILE A 164 2.83 11.51 1.49
CA ILE A 164 3.41 11.19 2.79
C ILE A 164 4.88 11.59 2.83
N MET A 165 5.64 11.21 1.80
CA MET A 165 7.06 11.55 1.72
C MET A 165 7.29 13.06 1.57
N ASP A 166 6.54 13.75 0.69
CA ASP A 166 6.66 15.20 0.51
C ASP A 166 6.43 15.95 1.83
N ASN A 167 5.38 15.57 2.56
CA ASN A 167 5.07 16.19 3.86
C ASN A 167 6.16 15.90 4.91
N LEU A 168 6.65 14.67 5.02
CA LEU A 168 7.72 14.30 5.94
C LEU A 168 9.04 15.02 5.63
N LEU A 169 9.37 15.16 4.35
CA LEU A 169 10.58 15.87 3.90
C LEU A 169 10.48 17.37 4.19
N ALA A 170 9.32 17.98 3.94
CA ALA A 170 9.08 19.41 4.26
C ALA A 170 9.14 19.67 5.77
N GLU A 171 8.74 18.71 6.59
CA GLU A 171 8.82 18.78 8.05
C GLU A 171 10.21 18.41 8.61
N GLY A 172 11.16 18.01 7.75
CA GLY A 172 12.50 17.56 8.17
C GLY A 172 12.51 16.26 8.98
N LYS A 173 11.44 15.46 8.89
CA LYS A 173 11.26 14.22 9.67
C LYS A 173 11.85 12.98 9.02
N ALA A 174 12.04 12.99 7.71
CA ALA A 174 12.61 11.88 6.95
C ALA A 174 13.86 12.32 6.18
N LYS A 175 14.75 11.37 5.88
CA LYS A 175 15.80 11.55 4.87
C LYS A 175 15.20 11.38 3.48
N PRO A 176 15.68 12.09 2.45
CA PRO A 176 15.20 11.89 1.09
C PRO A 176 15.67 10.54 0.55
N PHE A 177 14.73 9.77 -0.02
CA PHE A 177 14.99 8.51 -0.70
C PHE A 177 14.01 8.30 -1.85
N ILE A 178 14.36 7.39 -2.75
CA ILE A 178 13.52 6.96 -3.88
C ILE A 178 12.58 5.86 -3.39
N ILE A 179 11.33 5.83 -3.87
CA ILE A 179 10.40 4.71 -3.65
C ILE A 179 10.11 4.05 -4.99
N VAL A 180 10.28 2.75 -5.07
CA VAL A 180 9.91 1.93 -6.24
C VAL A 180 8.69 1.09 -5.88
N MET A 181 7.60 1.31 -6.59
CA MET A 181 6.31 0.63 -6.42
C MET A 181 6.06 -0.22 -7.66
N THR A 182 6.14 -1.53 -7.52
CA THR A 182 6.06 -2.44 -8.65
C THR A 182 4.91 -3.43 -8.51
N TYR A 183 4.54 -4.09 -9.62
CA TYR A 183 3.57 -5.16 -9.64
C TYR A 183 4.21 -6.46 -9.13
N GLY A 184 3.75 -6.94 -7.97
CA GLY A 184 4.30 -8.10 -7.26
C GLY A 184 3.80 -9.45 -7.77
N MET A 185 2.88 -9.48 -8.75
CA MET A 185 2.31 -10.72 -9.25
C MET A 185 3.05 -11.20 -10.50
N THR A 186 3.29 -12.50 -10.62
CA THR A 186 3.99 -13.12 -11.77
C THR A 186 3.14 -14.14 -12.49
N ASN A 187 1.97 -14.45 -11.98
CA ASN A 187 0.96 -15.33 -12.55
C ASN A 187 -0.41 -14.68 -12.41
N ASP A 188 -1.37 -15.19 -13.17
CA ASP A 188 -2.74 -14.70 -13.09
C ASP A 188 -3.28 -14.82 -11.66
N ALA A 189 -3.75 -13.69 -11.13
CA ALA A 189 -4.39 -13.62 -9.83
C ALA A 189 -5.90 -13.68 -10.00
N GLY A 190 -6.52 -14.70 -9.44
CA GLY A 190 -7.97 -14.82 -9.35
C GLY A 190 -8.44 -14.81 -7.90
N PHE A 191 -9.68 -14.44 -7.66
CA PHE A 191 -10.25 -14.50 -6.31
C PHE A 191 -10.08 -15.91 -5.73
N GLY A 192 -9.50 -16.02 -4.53
CA GLY A 192 -9.28 -17.30 -3.84
C GLY A 192 -7.96 -18.02 -4.17
N THR A 193 -7.10 -17.46 -5.03
CA THR A 193 -5.83 -18.12 -5.40
C THR A 193 -4.61 -17.68 -4.57
N LEU A 194 -4.78 -16.87 -3.52
CA LEU A 194 -3.69 -16.40 -2.65
C LEU A 194 -2.85 -17.54 -2.09
N GLY A 195 -3.48 -18.66 -1.71
CA GLY A 195 -2.79 -19.81 -1.14
C GLY A 195 -1.87 -20.56 -2.10
N SER A 196 -2.00 -20.33 -3.40
CA SER A 196 -1.18 -20.94 -4.46
C SER A 196 -0.16 -19.98 -5.07
N PHE A 197 -0.04 -18.76 -4.54
CA PHE A 197 0.88 -17.75 -5.04
C PHE A 197 2.33 -18.15 -4.83
N ASN A 198 3.16 -18.04 -5.88
CA ASN A 198 4.58 -18.39 -5.84
C ASN A 198 5.47 -17.14 -5.73
N TYR A 199 5.91 -16.82 -4.54
CA TYR A 199 6.80 -15.68 -4.26
C TYR A 199 8.14 -15.74 -4.96
N LYS A 200 8.65 -16.94 -5.28
CA LYS A 200 9.97 -17.14 -5.87
C LYS A 200 10.09 -16.51 -7.26
N ASN A 201 9.04 -16.55 -8.06
CA ASN A 201 9.06 -15.95 -9.38
C ASN A 201 9.19 -14.43 -9.29
N PHE A 202 8.51 -13.80 -8.34
CA PHE A 202 8.63 -12.36 -8.11
C PHE A 202 10.00 -11.98 -7.52
N GLU A 203 10.60 -12.82 -6.69
CA GLU A 203 11.98 -12.63 -6.21
C GLU A 203 12.96 -12.38 -7.37
N THR A 204 12.91 -13.21 -8.41
CA THR A 204 13.74 -13.04 -9.61
C THR A 204 13.47 -11.72 -10.31
N VAL A 205 12.20 -11.40 -10.55
CA VAL A 205 11.81 -10.12 -11.17
C VAL A 205 12.33 -8.92 -10.38
N LEU A 206 12.16 -8.93 -9.06
CA LEU A 206 12.57 -7.81 -8.23
C LEU A 206 14.10 -7.68 -8.14
N VAL A 207 14.77 -8.78 -7.76
CA VAL A 207 16.19 -8.73 -7.37
C VAL A 207 17.12 -8.78 -8.58
N ASP A 208 16.82 -9.63 -9.55
CA ASP A 208 17.74 -9.89 -10.67
C ASP A 208 17.43 -9.02 -11.91
N GLU A 209 16.25 -8.41 -11.99
CA GLU A 209 15.80 -7.63 -13.15
C GLU A 209 15.49 -6.16 -12.79
N LEU A 210 14.54 -5.88 -11.90
CA LEU A 210 14.10 -4.52 -11.59
C LEU A 210 15.16 -3.70 -10.83
N ILE A 211 15.81 -4.26 -9.81
CA ILE A 211 16.85 -3.54 -9.06
C ILE A 211 17.98 -3.07 -9.97
N PRO A 212 18.57 -3.93 -10.83
CA PRO A 212 19.59 -3.49 -11.79
C PRO A 212 19.07 -2.43 -12.77
N TYR A 213 17.81 -2.55 -13.22
CA TYR A 213 17.20 -1.53 -14.09
C TYR A 213 17.10 -0.17 -13.37
N VAL A 214 16.59 -0.15 -12.13
CA VAL A 214 16.47 1.09 -11.34
C VAL A 214 17.85 1.69 -11.06
N ASP A 215 18.83 0.89 -10.68
CA ASP A 215 20.18 1.36 -10.37
C ASP A 215 20.89 1.95 -11.61
N SER A 216 20.53 1.52 -12.82
CA SER A 216 21.09 2.04 -14.07
C SER A 216 20.38 3.28 -14.61
N HIS A 217 19.11 3.50 -14.24
CA HIS A 217 18.29 4.62 -14.75
C HIS A 217 18.07 5.74 -13.75
N PHE A 218 18.26 5.49 -12.46
CA PHE A 218 18.07 6.47 -11.41
C PHE A 218 19.35 6.65 -10.58
N ARG A 219 19.49 7.80 -9.94
CA ARG A 219 20.64 8.09 -9.09
C ARG A 219 20.48 7.42 -7.72
N THR A 220 20.70 6.13 -7.69
CA THR A 220 20.64 5.29 -6.49
C THR A 220 22.01 5.10 -5.84
N ILE A 221 22.00 4.85 -4.53
CA ILE A 221 23.15 4.30 -3.83
C ILE A 221 23.00 2.76 -3.91
N ALA A 222 23.62 2.16 -4.92
CA ALA A 222 23.49 0.74 -5.25
C ALA A 222 24.23 -0.18 -4.25
N LYS A 223 23.85 -0.10 -2.98
CA LYS A 223 24.43 -0.88 -1.88
C LYS A 223 23.34 -1.43 -0.99
N LYS A 224 23.53 -2.62 -0.42
CA LYS A 224 22.64 -3.27 0.54
C LYS A 224 22.19 -2.30 1.66
N GLU A 225 23.15 -1.58 2.24
CA GLU A 225 22.91 -0.67 3.38
C GLU A 225 22.00 0.53 3.02
N SER A 226 21.81 0.77 1.74
CA SER A 226 20.96 1.84 1.20
C SER A 226 19.73 1.32 0.49
N ARG A 227 19.38 0.04 0.67
CA ARG A 227 18.15 -0.56 0.14
C ARG A 227 17.26 -1.04 1.25
N ALA A 228 15.98 -0.65 1.16
CA ALA A 228 14.89 -1.12 2.00
C ALA A 228 13.88 -1.89 1.16
N MET A 229 13.22 -2.85 1.77
CA MET A 229 12.04 -3.50 1.21
C MET A 229 10.93 -3.50 2.26
N ALA A 230 9.76 -3.09 1.85
CA ALA A 230 8.56 -3.13 2.69
C ALA A 230 7.33 -3.46 1.84
N GLY A 231 6.25 -3.86 2.49
CA GLY A 231 5.00 -4.11 1.79
C GLY A 231 3.83 -4.31 2.74
N LEU A 232 2.64 -4.11 2.19
CA LEU A 232 1.39 -4.31 2.89
C LEU A 232 0.83 -5.71 2.59
N SER A 233 0.23 -6.38 3.59
CA SER A 233 -0.47 -7.66 3.41
C SER A 233 0.40 -8.70 2.66
N MET A 234 -0.01 -9.16 1.49
CA MET A 234 0.78 -10.03 0.61
C MET A 234 2.19 -9.45 0.34
N GLY A 235 2.29 -8.13 0.10
CA GLY A 235 3.58 -7.46 -0.09
C GLY A 235 4.50 -7.54 1.13
N GLY A 236 3.94 -7.63 2.34
CA GLY A 236 4.70 -7.97 3.55
C GLY A 236 5.19 -9.42 3.53
N MET A 237 4.36 -10.36 3.08
CA MET A 237 4.77 -11.76 2.90
C MET A 237 5.87 -11.89 1.85
N GLU A 238 5.78 -11.19 0.72
CA GLU A 238 6.85 -11.09 -0.28
C GLU A 238 8.13 -10.52 0.32
N THR A 239 8.01 -9.43 1.08
CA THR A 239 9.14 -8.81 1.78
C THR A 239 9.82 -9.82 2.70
N LYS A 240 9.07 -10.52 3.54
CA LYS A 240 9.63 -11.53 4.44
C LYS A 240 10.38 -12.62 3.67
N ASN A 241 9.74 -13.21 2.66
CA ASN A 241 10.34 -14.31 1.90
C ASN A 241 11.59 -13.86 1.12
N ILE A 242 11.52 -12.74 0.42
CA ILE A 242 12.63 -12.25 -0.43
C ILE A 242 13.82 -11.81 0.42
N THR A 243 13.60 -11.08 1.51
CA THR A 243 14.70 -10.63 2.38
C THR A 243 15.42 -11.78 3.08
N LEU A 244 14.70 -12.87 3.39
CA LEU A 244 15.29 -14.08 3.97
C LEU A 244 16.00 -14.95 2.92
N ALA A 245 15.52 -14.96 1.66
CA ALA A 245 16.16 -15.68 0.55
C ALA A 245 17.38 -14.95 0.00
N ARG A 246 17.37 -13.62 -0.02
CA ARG A 246 18.41 -12.74 -0.57
C ARG A 246 18.94 -11.75 0.48
N PRO A 247 19.57 -12.23 1.58
CA PRO A 247 19.98 -11.38 2.70
C PRO A 247 21.09 -10.37 2.35
N GLU A 248 21.72 -10.54 1.18
CA GLU A 248 22.72 -9.64 0.63
C GLU A 248 22.16 -8.41 -0.11
N THR A 249 20.83 -8.37 -0.35
CA THR A 249 20.20 -7.35 -1.21
C THR A 249 19.69 -6.14 -0.43
N PHE A 250 19.08 -6.37 0.71
CA PHE A 250 18.42 -5.35 1.54
C PHE A 250 18.95 -5.37 2.97
N ASP A 251 18.87 -4.22 3.66
CA ASP A 251 19.32 -4.09 5.06
C ASP A 251 18.24 -3.47 5.97
N TRP A 252 17.13 -3.03 5.40
CA TRP A 252 15.99 -2.40 6.07
C TRP A 252 14.72 -3.09 5.64
N TYR A 253 14.00 -3.70 6.58
CA TYR A 253 12.83 -4.54 6.32
C TYR A 253 11.58 -3.97 6.95
N GLY A 254 10.45 -4.00 6.24
CA GLY A 254 9.15 -3.52 6.72
C GLY A 254 8.00 -4.46 6.39
N LEU A 255 7.28 -4.92 7.40
CA LEU A 255 6.08 -5.73 7.25
C LEU A 255 4.86 -4.95 7.76
N PHE A 256 3.95 -4.59 6.86
CA PHE A 256 2.71 -3.87 7.19
C PHE A 256 1.54 -4.85 7.07
N SER A 257 0.98 -5.31 8.18
CA SER A 257 -0.08 -6.33 8.20
C SER A 257 0.28 -7.58 7.36
N GLY A 258 1.54 -7.92 7.25
CA GLY A 258 2.07 -8.95 6.35
C GLY A 258 2.87 -10.04 7.05
N GLY A 259 2.54 -10.33 8.31
CA GLY A 259 3.25 -11.30 9.13
C GLY A 259 4.30 -10.67 10.04
N THR A 260 5.17 -11.50 10.58
CA THR A 260 6.24 -11.13 11.51
C THR A 260 7.51 -11.90 11.20
N TYR A 261 8.66 -11.38 11.65
CA TYR A 261 9.90 -12.15 11.75
C TYR A 261 10.06 -12.75 13.12
N ALA A 262 10.75 -13.89 13.19
CA ALA A 262 11.25 -14.48 14.42
C ALA A 262 12.78 -14.53 14.41
N PRO A 263 13.47 -14.53 15.56
CA PRO A 263 14.93 -14.69 15.60
C PRO A 263 15.45 -15.92 14.83
N ALA A 264 14.71 -17.01 14.84
CA ALA A 264 15.03 -18.23 14.10
C ALA A 264 15.06 -18.07 12.58
N ASP A 265 14.31 -17.12 12.02
CA ASP A 265 14.33 -16.84 10.57
C ASP A 265 15.72 -16.37 10.11
N PHE A 266 16.57 -15.89 11.02
CA PHE A 266 17.90 -15.35 10.75
C PHE A 266 19.05 -16.28 11.16
N GLU A 267 18.76 -17.53 11.53
CA GLU A 267 19.81 -18.50 11.83
C GLU A 267 20.75 -18.69 10.62
N GLY A 268 22.04 -18.54 10.86
CA GLY A 268 23.07 -18.63 9.80
C GLY A 268 23.09 -17.43 8.83
N LYS A 269 22.32 -16.39 9.05
CA LYS A 269 22.27 -15.18 8.20
C LYS A 269 22.77 -13.95 8.95
N ALA A 270 23.27 -12.96 8.20
CA ALA A 270 23.57 -11.66 8.76
C ALA A 270 22.29 -10.96 9.22
N LYS A 271 22.34 -10.32 10.40
CA LYS A 271 21.24 -9.50 10.88
C LYS A 271 21.06 -8.27 10.00
N PRO A 272 19.82 -7.93 9.59
CA PRO A 272 19.57 -6.67 8.92
C PRO A 272 19.79 -5.50 9.90
N ARG A 273 20.06 -4.34 9.35
CA ARG A 273 20.24 -3.11 10.12
C ARG A 273 18.98 -2.68 10.87
N PHE A 274 17.81 -2.99 10.31
CA PHE A 274 16.54 -2.52 10.82
C PHE A 274 15.38 -3.42 10.43
N ILE A 275 14.47 -3.69 11.37
CA ILE A 275 13.21 -4.39 11.14
C ILE A 275 12.07 -3.55 11.69
N PHE A 276 11.06 -3.29 10.85
CA PHE A 276 9.82 -2.64 11.22
C PHE A 276 8.64 -3.59 10.98
N THR A 277 7.77 -3.73 11.98
CA THR A 277 6.56 -4.56 11.85
C THR A 277 5.36 -3.79 12.38
N SER A 278 4.28 -3.77 11.62
CA SER A 278 3.08 -3.02 11.99
C SER A 278 1.80 -3.74 11.62
N CYS A 279 0.71 -3.34 12.27
CA CYS A 279 -0.67 -3.73 11.93
C CYS A 279 -1.66 -2.70 12.48
N GLY A 280 -2.94 -2.86 12.13
CA GLY A 280 -4.04 -2.15 12.77
C GLY A 280 -4.35 -2.73 14.17
N SER A 281 -4.88 -1.91 15.06
CA SER A 281 -5.25 -2.36 16.42
C SER A 281 -6.41 -3.37 16.40
N LYS A 282 -7.19 -3.40 15.33
CA LYS A 282 -8.27 -4.38 15.10
C LYS A 282 -7.79 -5.68 14.44
N GLU A 283 -6.48 -5.85 14.20
CA GLU A 283 -5.87 -7.07 13.63
C GLU A 283 -5.26 -7.95 14.72
N ASN A 284 -3.93 -8.12 14.71
CA ASN A 284 -3.19 -8.91 15.71
C ASN A 284 -2.04 -8.08 16.34
N PRO A 285 -2.35 -7.01 17.08
CA PRO A 285 -1.33 -6.12 17.64
C PRO A 285 -0.41 -6.80 18.65
N ASP A 286 -0.91 -7.76 19.42
CA ASP A 286 -0.12 -8.46 20.43
C ASP A 286 0.93 -9.38 19.79
N GLY A 287 0.56 -10.05 18.69
CA GLY A 287 1.50 -10.86 17.90
C GLY A 287 2.64 -10.02 17.32
N VAL A 288 2.33 -8.83 16.81
CA VAL A 288 3.31 -7.88 16.27
C VAL A 288 4.25 -7.38 17.37
N LYS A 289 3.72 -6.94 18.50
CA LYS A 289 4.52 -6.49 19.67
C LYS A 289 5.44 -7.60 20.19
N LYS A 290 4.88 -8.80 20.41
CA LYS A 290 5.63 -9.96 20.91
C LYS A 290 6.78 -10.34 19.98
N SER A 291 6.54 -10.38 18.66
CA SER A 291 7.57 -10.67 17.67
C SER A 291 8.73 -9.67 17.76
N VAL A 292 8.44 -8.39 17.89
CA VAL A 292 9.47 -7.33 17.97
C VAL A 292 10.21 -7.40 19.31
N GLU A 293 9.54 -7.73 20.42
CA GLU A 293 10.19 -7.98 21.71
C GLU A 293 11.19 -9.14 21.64
N ASP A 294 10.81 -10.25 21.01
CA ASP A 294 11.67 -11.41 20.81
C ASP A 294 12.90 -11.07 19.94
N LEU A 295 12.68 -10.29 18.86
CA LEU A 295 13.78 -9.81 18.03
C LEU A 295 14.74 -8.91 18.82
N LYS A 296 14.23 -7.97 19.60
CA LYS A 296 15.05 -7.10 20.47
C LYS A 296 15.85 -7.92 21.51
N ALA A 297 15.22 -8.90 22.14
CA ALA A 297 15.88 -9.80 23.06
C ALA A 297 17.02 -10.60 22.41
N ALA A 298 16.88 -10.92 21.11
CA ALA A 298 17.92 -11.55 20.31
C ALA A 298 18.94 -10.55 19.70
N GLY A 299 18.89 -9.26 20.07
CA GLY A 299 19.84 -8.24 19.68
C GLY A 299 19.61 -7.66 18.28
N PHE A 300 18.37 -7.66 17.78
CA PHE A 300 17.99 -6.96 16.56
C PHE A 300 17.53 -5.53 16.85
N ASN A 301 17.79 -4.63 15.91
CA ASN A 301 17.22 -3.29 15.91
C ASN A 301 15.83 -3.36 15.26
N ALA A 302 14.80 -3.59 16.09
CA ALA A 302 13.45 -3.84 15.64
C ALA A 302 12.44 -2.88 16.27
N PHE A 303 11.41 -2.50 15.51
CA PHE A 303 10.34 -1.60 15.92
C PHE A 303 8.97 -2.19 15.58
N SER A 304 8.01 -2.00 16.50
CA SER A 304 6.60 -2.28 16.25
C SER A 304 5.81 -0.99 16.20
N TYR A 305 4.81 -0.97 15.32
CA TYR A 305 3.80 0.09 15.28
C TYR A 305 2.41 -0.52 15.20
N VAL A 306 1.48 0.03 15.97
CA VAL A 306 0.06 -0.35 15.92
C VAL A 306 -0.75 0.88 15.55
N SER A 307 -1.43 0.82 14.41
CA SER A 307 -2.33 1.87 13.96
C SER A 307 -3.65 1.79 14.73
N GLU A 308 -3.89 2.75 15.61
CA GLU A 308 -5.06 2.73 16.50
C GLU A 308 -6.37 2.94 15.74
N GLY A 309 -7.39 2.15 16.12
CA GLY A 309 -8.74 2.24 15.56
C GLY A 309 -8.90 1.66 14.15
N THR A 310 -7.87 1.09 13.55
CA THR A 310 -7.87 0.59 12.17
C THR A 310 -7.69 -0.92 12.08
N ALA A 311 -8.10 -1.48 10.93
CA ALA A 311 -8.01 -2.88 10.58
C ALA A 311 -7.03 -3.10 9.41
N HIS A 312 -7.28 -4.14 8.59
CA HIS A 312 -6.50 -4.49 7.40
C HIS A 312 -6.87 -3.57 6.22
N GLU A 313 -6.36 -2.34 6.22
CA GLU A 313 -6.82 -1.25 5.33
C GLU A 313 -5.75 -0.17 5.09
N PHE A 314 -5.97 0.68 4.07
CA PHE A 314 -4.97 1.67 3.66
C PHE A 314 -4.61 2.70 4.74
N LEU A 315 -5.51 3.08 5.64
CA LEU A 315 -5.14 4.01 6.70
C LEU A 315 -4.08 3.40 7.64
N THR A 316 -4.19 2.10 7.95
CA THR A 316 -3.15 1.35 8.67
C THR A 316 -1.81 1.44 7.94
N TRP A 317 -1.80 1.22 6.64
CA TRP A 317 -0.56 1.14 5.86
C TRP A 317 0.04 2.52 5.55
N ARG A 318 -0.80 3.54 5.34
CA ARG A 318 -0.35 4.95 5.25
C ARG A 318 0.37 5.38 6.53
N ARG A 319 -0.21 5.10 7.70
CA ARG A 319 0.41 5.38 9.01
C ARG A 319 1.69 4.57 9.20
N SER A 320 1.69 3.31 8.81
CA SER A 320 2.88 2.44 8.87
C SER A 320 4.02 2.98 8.01
N LEU A 321 3.74 3.41 6.79
CA LEU A 321 4.74 4.05 5.92
C LEU A 321 5.27 5.35 6.54
N LYS A 322 4.39 6.20 7.06
CA LYS A 322 4.78 7.43 7.77
C LYS A 322 5.75 7.14 8.90
N GLU A 323 5.45 6.17 9.76
CA GLU A 323 6.29 5.85 10.91
C GLU A 323 7.63 5.23 10.48
N MET A 324 7.60 4.27 9.54
CA MET A 324 8.82 3.63 9.04
C MET A 324 9.72 4.64 8.30
N ALA A 325 9.17 5.48 7.44
CA ALA A 325 9.94 6.43 6.62
C ALA A 325 10.78 7.39 7.46
N GLN A 326 10.32 7.74 8.66
CA GLN A 326 11.05 8.59 9.59
C GLN A 326 12.27 7.89 10.20
N LEU A 327 12.34 6.58 10.16
CA LEU A 327 13.40 5.76 10.76
C LEU A 327 14.40 5.24 9.71
N LEU A 328 13.99 5.18 8.43
CA LEU A 328 14.83 4.64 7.37
C LEU A 328 16.10 5.44 7.11
N PHE A 329 17.18 4.71 6.86
CA PHE A 329 18.48 5.22 6.39
C PHE A 329 19.18 6.21 7.36
N LYS A 330 18.85 6.12 8.66
CA LYS A 330 19.48 6.90 9.74
C LYS A 330 20.77 6.27 10.26
#